data_1813d34fedefb6f142436337e7cc8a68
#
_entry.id   1813d34fedefb6f142436337e7cc8a68
#
_cell.length_a   1.000
_cell.length_b   1.000
_cell.length_c   1.000
_cell.angle_alpha   90.00
_cell.angle_beta   90.00
_cell.angle_gamma   90.00
#
_symmetry.space_group_name_H-M   'P 1'
#
loop_
_entity.id
_entity.type
_entity.pdbx_description
1 polymer ?
#
loop_
_entity_poly.entity_id
_entity_poly.type
_entity_poly.pdbx_seq_one_letter_code
_entity_poly.pdbx_strand_id
1 'polypeptide(L)'
;DMQLSQEGARVIKARYEFARELKKFAAQKHGILSGGKETLSVEYESDAPDGAEGQIAEVLSQKLFMSYEKDCSVQYTTVGPHKDDIKISLDGVDVRKFGSQGQQRTAALSLKLAEISLFKDNMGEEPVLLLDDVLSELDEDRRKTLLQETSSFQTIITCTEYNEGVTPQNIIRIGNM
;
A
#
# COMPACT_ATOMS: atom_id res chain seq x y z
N ASP A 1 -26.02 -11.77 -11.75
CA ASP A 1 -25.58 -11.38 -10.39
C ASP A 1 -24.88 -12.53 -9.64
N MET A 2 -25.34 -13.80 -9.77
CA MET A 2 -24.70 -14.93 -9.06
C MET A 2 -23.23 -15.10 -9.42
N GLN A 3 -22.86 -15.06 -10.69
CA GLN A 3 -21.45 -15.14 -11.12
C GLN A 3 -20.66 -13.93 -10.60
N LEU A 4 -21.24 -12.73 -10.67
CA LEU A 4 -20.59 -11.49 -10.21
C LEU A 4 -20.32 -11.53 -8.70
N SER A 5 -21.27 -12.03 -7.91
CA SER A 5 -21.11 -12.17 -6.45
C SER A 5 -20.05 -13.22 -6.08
N GLN A 6 -19.96 -14.34 -6.81
CA GLN A 6 -18.96 -15.36 -6.57
C GLN A 6 -17.54 -14.88 -6.89
N GLU A 7 -17.31 -14.31 -8.09
CA GLU A 7 -15.99 -13.79 -8.45
C GLU A 7 -15.62 -12.57 -7.61
N GLY A 8 -16.58 -11.70 -7.28
CA GLY A 8 -16.38 -10.59 -6.37
C GLY A 8 -15.94 -11.05 -4.97
N ALA A 9 -16.54 -12.12 -4.45
CA ALA A 9 -16.18 -12.69 -3.16
C ALA A 9 -14.73 -13.21 -3.12
N ARG A 10 -14.27 -13.85 -4.18
CA ARG A 10 -12.87 -14.31 -4.30
C ARG A 10 -11.90 -13.14 -4.25
N VAL A 11 -12.20 -12.06 -4.99
CA VAL A 11 -11.37 -10.86 -5.00
C VAL A 11 -11.33 -10.21 -3.62
N ILE A 12 -12.49 -10.03 -2.98
CA ILE A 12 -12.59 -9.42 -1.64
C ILE A 12 -11.82 -10.24 -0.61
N LYS A 13 -11.98 -11.56 -0.62
CA LYS A 13 -11.26 -12.44 0.29
C LYS A 13 -9.74 -12.33 0.12
N ALA A 14 -9.26 -12.40 -1.12
CA ALA A 14 -7.84 -12.25 -1.42
C ALA A 14 -7.29 -10.89 -0.96
N ARG A 15 -8.08 -9.80 -1.11
CA ARG A 15 -7.70 -8.46 -0.65
C ARG A 15 -7.68 -8.34 0.88
N TYR A 16 -8.59 -8.99 1.62
CA TYR A 16 -8.52 -9.06 3.08
C TYR A 16 -7.25 -9.77 3.55
N GLU A 17 -6.92 -10.90 2.93
CA GLU A 17 -5.71 -11.67 3.24
C GLU A 17 -4.46 -10.82 2.95
N PHE A 18 -4.38 -10.20 1.78
CA PHE A 18 -3.29 -9.30 1.40
C PHE A 18 -3.15 -8.11 2.37
N ALA A 19 -4.25 -7.41 2.67
CA ALA A 19 -4.22 -6.26 3.57
C ALA A 19 -3.78 -6.63 4.99
N ARG A 20 -4.14 -7.83 5.45
CA ARG A 20 -3.73 -8.35 6.77
C ARG A 20 -2.22 -8.59 6.83
N GLU A 21 -1.63 -9.15 5.79
CA GLU A 21 -0.19 -9.34 5.69
C GLU A 21 0.53 -8.00 5.51
N LEU A 22 0.05 -7.15 4.59
CA LEU A 22 0.60 -5.82 4.36
C LEU A 22 0.63 -4.97 5.64
N LYS A 23 -0.42 -5.03 6.47
CA LYS A 23 -0.51 -4.31 7.75
C LYS A 23 0.67 -4.61 8.65
N LYS A 24 1.10 -5.89 8.75
CA LYS A 24 2.21 -6.31 9.61
C LYS A 24 3.53 -5.66 9.17
N PHE A 25 3.85 -5.80 7.88
CA PHE A 25 5.08 -5.23 7.33
C PHE A 25 5.05 -3.70 7.30
N ALA A 26 3.89 -3.10 6.98
CA ALA A 26 3.74 -1.65 6.93
C ALA A 26 3.95 -0.99 8.29
N ALA A 27 3.39 -1.56 9.37
CA ALA A 27 3.61 -1.07 10.71
C ALA A 27 5.09 -1.12 11.12
N GLN A 28 5.78 -2.22 10.79
CA GLN A 28 7.21 -2.38 11.06
C GLN A 28 8.04 -1.35 10.30
N LYS A 29 7.83 -1.24 8.97
CA LYS A 29 8.59 -0.28 8.13
C LYS A 29 8.32 1.16 8.51
N HIS A 30 7.07 1.49 8.86
CA HIS A 30 6.75 2.83 9.34
C HIS A 30 7.39 3.14 10.69
N GLY A 31 7.41 2.20 11.63
CA GLY A 31 8.11 2.36 12.90
C GLY A 31 9.59 2.68 12.71
N ILE A 32 10.26 2.03 11.76
CA ILE A 32 11.66 2.30 11.43
C ILE A 32 11.81 3.71 10.83
N LEU A 33 11.01 4.06 9.80
CA LEU A 33 11.11 5.35 9.10
C LEU A 33 10.67 6.54 9.94
N SER A 34 9.72 6.37 10.86
CA SER A 34 9.24 7.43 11.76
C SER A 34 10.07 7.58 13.04
N GLY A 35 11.03 6.68 13.29
CA GLY A 35 11.77 6.60 14.54
C GLY A 35 10.87 6.18 15.71
N GLY A 36 9.84 5.38 15.47
CA GLY A 36 8.90 4.87 16.49
C GLY A 36 7.92 5.91 17.01
N LYS A 37 7.80 7.06 16.37
CA LYS A 37 6.96 8.18 16.86
C LYS A 37 5.47 7.97 16.55
N GLU A 38 5.14 7.16 15.57
CA GLU A 38 3.79 6.98 15.03
C GLU A 38 3.54 5.51 14.68
N THR A 39 2.32 5.06 14.85
CA THR A 39 1.89 3.69 14.52
C THR A 39 1.02 3.70 13.27
N LEU A 40 1.51 3.08 12.19
CA LEU A 40 0.77 2.93 10.94
C LEU A 40 -0.17 1.72 11.02
N SER A 41 -1.42 1.92 10.64
CA SER A 41 -2.40 0.85 10.44
C SER A 41 -2.95 0.88 9.02
N VAL A 42 -3.17 -0.31 8.48
CA VAL A 42 -3.76 -0.56 7.16
C VAL A 42 -4.99 -1.41 7.35
N GLU A 43 -6.12 -0.98 6.81
CA GLU A 43 -7.39 -1.68 6.87
C GLU A 43 -8.03 -1.72 5.49
N TYR A 44 -8.53 -2.87 5.09
CA TYR A 44 -9.30 -3.00 3.86
C TYR A 44 -10.77 -2.71 4.16
N GLU A 45 -11.35 -1.75 3.44
CA GLU A 45 -12.74 -1.35 3.54
C GLU A 45 -13.52 -1.91 2.35
N SER A 46 -14.48 -2.77 2.62
CA SER A 46 -15.33 -3.40 1.62
C SER A 46 -16.79 -3.37 2.06
N ASP A 47 -17.67 -3.44 1.08
CA ASP A 47 -19.11 -3.62 1.29
C ASP A 47 -19.46 -4.96 1.95
N ALA A 48 -18.60 -5.97 1.83
CA ALA A 48 -18.77 -7.27 2.46
C ALA A 48 -17.72 -7.45 3.59
N PRO A 49 -18.13 -7.98 4.77
CA PRO A 49 -17.20 -8.22 5.87
C PRO A 49 -16.20 -9.34 5.54
N ASP A 50 -15.06 -9.35 6.27
CA ASP A 50 -14.12 -10.47 6.22
C ASP A 50 -14.82 -11.77 6.67
N GLY A 51 -14.59 -12.87 5.95
CA GLY A 51 -15.24 -14.14 6.24
C GLY A 51 -14.93 -15.23 5.21
N ALA A 52 -15.71 -16.32 5.29
CA ALA A 52 -15.66 -17.37 4.28
C ALA A 52 -16.19 -16.86 2.94
N GLU A 53 -15.61 -17.34 1.84
CA GLU A 53 -15.95 -16.91 0.47
C GLU A 53 -17.46 -16.98 0.19
N GLY A 54 -18.13 -18.06 0.64
CA GLY A 54 -19.57 -18.21 0.50
C GLY A 54 -20.40 -17.15 1.24
N GLN A 55 -19.96 -16.73 2.44
CA GLN A 55 -20.60 -15.66 3.21
C GLN A 55 -20.44 -14.30 2.52
N ILE A 56 -19.24 -14.01 2.01
CA ILE A 56 -18.97 -12.79 1.24
C ILE A 56 -19.85 -12.77 -0.03
N ALA A 57 -19.94 -13.89 -0.75
CA ALA A 57 -20.77 -14.01 -1.95
C ALA A 57 -22.26 -13.79 -1.66
N GLU A 58 -22.77 -14.32 -0.55
CA GLU A 58 -24.15 -14.11 -0.13
C GLU A 58 -24.44 -12.63 0.14
N VAL A 59 -23.57 -11.96 0.92
CA VAL A 59 -23.69 -10.52 1.20
C VAL A 59 -23.65 -9.69 -0.09
N LEU A 60 -22.73 -9.99 -1.00
CA LEU A 60 -22.64 -9.31 -2.28
C LEU A 60 -23.89 -9.54 -3.13
N SER A 61 -24.41 -10.77 -3.19
CA SER A 61 -25.62 -11.09 -3.94
C SER A 61 -26.82 -10.29 -3.44
N GLN A 62 -26.98 -10.19 -2.12
CA GLN A 62 -28.05 -9.38 -1.51
C GLN A 62 -27.89 -7.90 -1.83
N LYS A 63 -26.70 -7.34 -1.72
CA LYS A 63 -26.42 -5.93 -2.02
C LYS A 63 -26.61 -5.61 -3.49
N LEU A 64 -26.17 -6.47 -4.41
CA LEU A 64 -26.40 -6.33 -5.84
C LEU A 64 -27.90 -6.32 -6.17
N PHE A 65 -28.66 -7.20 -5.55
CA PHE A 65 -30.11 -7.21 -5.71
C PHE A 65 -30.76 -5.92 -5.21
N MET A 66 -30.36 -5.42 -4.05
CA MET A 66 -30.88 -4.17 -3.48
C MET A 66 -30.49 -2.94 -4.29
N SER A 67 -29.33 -2.95 -4.95
CA SER A 67 -28.84 -1.82 -5.74
C SER A 67 -29.36 -1.80 -7.18
N TYR A 68 -30.05 -2.83 -7.63
CA TYR A 68 -30.42 -3.06 -9.05
C TYR A 68 -31.11 -1.85 -9.72
N GLU A 69 -32.12 -1.26 -9.09
CA GLU A 69 -32.83 -0.09 -9.65
C GLU A 69 -31.93 1.12 -9.79
N LYS A 70 -31.08 1.35 -8.78
CA LYS A 70 -30.09 2.42 -8.81
C LYS A 70 -29.06 2.18 -9.90
N ASP A 71 -28.54 0.96 -10.02
CA ASP A 71 -27.52 0.59 -11.00
C ASP A 71 -28.06 0.75 -12.42
N CYS A 72 -29.32 0.37 -12.67
CA CYS A 72 -29.99 0.63 -13.93
C CYS A 72 -30.11 2.13 -14.25
N SER A 73 -30.38 2.97 -13.25
CA SER A 73 -30.53 4.41 -13.45
C SER A 73 -29.20 5.11 -13.76
N VAL A 74 -28.10 4.67 -13.11
CA VAL A 74 -26.74 5.26 -13.29
C VAL A 74 -25.91 4.54 -14.35
N GLN A 75 -26.40 3.41 -14.88
CA GLN A 75 -25.76 2.59 -15.93
C GLN A 75 -24.39 1.99 -15.54
N TYR A 76 -24.16 1.77 -14.26
CA TYR A 76 -23.01 1.01 -13.76
C TYR A 76 -23.32 0.37 -12.42
N THR A 77 -22.59 -0.71 -12.08
CA THR A 77 -22.72 -1.41 -10.81
C THR A 77 -22.12 -0.60 -9.66
N THR A 78 -22.93 -0.32 -8.63
CA THR A 78 -22.50 0.51 -7.47
C THR A 78 -22.01 -0.30 -6.28
N VAL A 79 -22.09 -1.63 -6.33
CA VAL A 79 -21.67 -2.58 -5.30
C VAL A 79 -20.61 -3.53 -5.84
N GLY A 80 -19.59 -3.84 -5.05
CA GLY A 80 -18.57 -4.82 -5.38
C GLY A 80 -17.14 -4.33 -5.21
N PRO A 81 -16.13 -5.19 -5.46
CA PRO A 81 -14.72 -4.93 -5.13
C PRO A 81 -14.08 -3.72 -5.85
N HIS A 82 -14.71 -3.21 -6.89
CA HIS A 82 -14.27 -1.98 -7.57
C HIS A 82 -14.61 -0.69 -6.79
N LYS A 83 -15.39 -0.80 -5.73
CA LYS A 83 -15.73 0.29 -4.80
C LYS A 83 -14.93 0.24 -3.51
N ASP A 84 -14.26 -0.86 -3.26
CA ASP A 84 -13.49 -1.05 -2.05
C ASP A 84 -12.25 -0.13 -2.01
N ASP A 85 -11.80 0.21 -0.82
CA ASP A 85 -10.62 1.06 -0.60
C ASP A 85 -9.72 0.47 0.49
N ILE A 86 -8.54 1.03 0.61
CA ILE A 86 -7.61 0.77 1.70
C ILE A 86 -7.54 2.01 2.56
N LYS A 87 -7.94 1.89 3.82
CA LYS A 87 -7.80 2.94 4.81
C LYS A 87 -6.43 2.85 5.47
N ILE A 88 -5.73 3.97 5.46
CA ILE A 88 -4.42 4.12 6.09
C ILE A 88 -4.55 5.13 7.22
N SER A 89 -4.16 4.73 8.42
CA SER A 89 -4.22 5.60 9.59
C SER A 89 -2.88 5.62 10.35
N LEU A 90 -2.58 6.77 10.96
CA LEU A 90 -1.50 6.96 11.93
C LEU A 90 -2.13 7.26 13.29
N ASP A 91 -1.80 6.46 14.29
CA ASP A 91 -2.38 6.55 15.64
C ASP A 91 -3.92 6.67 15.65
N GLY A 92 -4.57 5.95 14.71
CA GLY A 92 -6.03 5.95 14.54
C GLY A 92 -6.59 7.11 13.70
N VAL A 93 -5.77 8.05 13.25
CA VAL A 93 -6.19 9.19 12.42
C VAL A 93 -5.95 8.90 10.94
N ASP A 94 -6.97 9.09 10.10
CA ASP A 94 -6.90 8.89 8.65
C ASP A 94 -5.83 9.81 8.02
N VAL A 95 -4.78 9.18 7.45
CA VAL A 95 -3.62 9.89 6.88
C VAL A 95 -3.99 10.69 5.64
N ARG A 96 -4.91 10.18 4.82
CA ARG A 96 -5.32 10.82 3.56
C ARG A 96 -6.04 12.15 3.83
N LYS A 97 -6.82 12.21 4.91
CA LYS A 97 -7.65 13.37 5.25
C LYS A 97 -6.95 14.36 6.16
N PHE A 98 -6.18 13.89 7.14
CA PHE A 98 -5.67 14.68 8.24
C PHE A 98 -4.15 14.61 8.41
N GLY A 99 -3.46 13.74 7.66
CA GLY A 99 -2.01 13.64 7.72
C GLY A 99 -1.31 14.85 7.11
N SER A 100 -0.23 15.30 7.73
CA SER A 100 0.69 16.26 7.12
C SER A 100 1.31 15.66 5.85
N GLN A 101 1.84 16.49 4.96
CA GLN A 101 2.53 16.02 3.74
C GLN A 101 3.67 15.04 4.07
N GLY A 102 4.46 15.33 5.12
CA GLY A 102 5.53 14.44 5.57
C GLY A 102 5.01 13.08 6.07
N GLN A 103 3.89 13.06 6.79
CA GLN A 103 3.22 11.83 7.24
C GLN A 103 2.69 11.02 6.07
N GLN A 104 2.02 11.66 5.11
CA GLN A 104 1.50 11.01 3.91
C GLN A 104 2.62 10.36 3.09
N ARG A 105 3.73 11.08 2.87
CA ARG A 105 4.91 10.58 2.14
C ARG A 105 5.57 9.40 2.87
N THR A 106 5.78 9.54 4.20
CA THR A 106 6.38 8.47 5.00
C THR A 106 5.49 7.23 5.03
N ALA A 107 4.17 7.39 5.14
CA ALA A 107 3.23 6.29 5.07
C ALA A 107 3.25 5.59 3.71
N ALA A 108 3.24 6.35 2.60
CA ALA A 108 3.33 5.80 1.25
C ALA A 108 4.63 5.00 1.04
N LEU A 109 5.76 5.55 1.49
CA LEU A 109 7.04 4.88 1.42
C LEU A 109 7.09 3.61 2.26
N SER A 110 6.51 3.66 3.47
CA SER A 110 6.40 2.49 4.35
C SER A 110 5.61 1.35 3.71
N LEU A 111 4.52 1.69 3.01
CA LEU A 111 3.72 0.72 2.24
C LEU A 111 4.53 0.10 1.09
N LYS A 112 5.30 0.90 0.36
CA LYS A 112 6.16 0.40 -0.72
C LYS A 112 7.24 -0.56 -0.21
N LEU A 113 7.88 -0.24 0.90
CA LEU A 113 8.85 -1.14 1.54
C LEU A 113 8.18 -2.40 2.10
N ALA A 114 6.95 -2.28 2.60
CA ALA A 114 6.17 -3.42 3.06
C ALA A 114 5.78 -4.35 1.91
N GLU A 115 5.39 -3.82 0.74
CA GLU A 115 5.12 -4.61 -0.47
C GLU A 115 6.33 -5.45 -0.88
N ILE A 116 7.55 -4.88 -0.83
CA ILE A 116 8.79 -5.59 -1.14
C ILE A 116 9.02 -6.74 -0.16
N SER A 117 8.84 -6.48 1.14
CA SER A 117 9.00 -7.50 2.17
C SER A 117 7.98 -8.63 1.99
N LEU A 118 6.75 -8.28 1.69
CA LEU A 118 5.67 -9.24 1.42
C LEU A 118 5.94 -10.05 0.14
N PHE A 119 6.44 -9.42 -0.91
CA PHE A 119 6.81 -10.11 -2.15
C PHE A 119 7.92 -11.13 -1.90
N LYS A 120 8.98 -10.73 -1.19
CA LYS A 120 10.09 -11.61 -0.82
C LYS A 120 9.60 -12.81 0.00
N ASP A 121 8.71 -12.57 0.98
CA ASP A 121 8.17 -13.63 1.84
C ASP A 121 7.34 -14.65 1.04
N ASN A 122 6.53 -14.19 0.09
CA ASN A 122 5.65 -15.04 -0.70
C ASN A 122 6.33 -15.74 -1.89
N MET A 123 7.28 -15.07 -2.56
CA MET A 123 7.88 -15.57 -3.80
C MET A 123 9.28 -16.14 -3.60
N GLY A 124 9.94 -15.84 -2.47
CA GLY A 124 11.32 -16.24 -2.21
C GLY A 124 12.36 -15.54 -3.10
N GLU A 125 11.95 -14.56 -3.91
CA GLU A 125 12.80 -13.78 -4.79
C GLU A 125 12.85 -12.32 -4.33
N GLU A 126 13.98 -11.66 -4.55
CA GLU A 126 14.13 -10.23 -4.24
C GLU A 126 13.76 -9.38 -5.46
N PRO A 127 12.74 -8.51 -5.34
CA PRO A 127 12.40 -7.59 -6.41
C PRO A 127 13.44 -6.46 -6.50
N VAL A 128 13.55 -5.84 -7.68
CA VAL A 128 14.31 -4.62 -7.87
C VAL A 128 13.46 -3.42 -7.41
N LEU A 129 13.99 -2.64 -6.48
CA LEU A 129 13.34 -1.42 -6.00
C LEU A 129 13.71 -0.22 -6.86
N LEU A 130 12.71 0.47 -7.38
CA LEU A 130 12.88 1.73 -8.11
C LEU A 130 12.33 2.88 -7.27
N LEU A 131 13.19 3.84 -6.95
CA LEU A 131 12.85 5.04 -6.19
C LEU A 131 13.12 6.27 -7.06
N ASP A 132 12.06 6.93 -7.51
CA ASP A 132 12.16 8.10 -8.37
C ASP A 132 11.99 9.39 -7.56
N ASP A 133 13.06 10.18 -7.46
CA ASP A 133 13.19 11.46 -6.74
C ASP A 133 12.69 11.45 -5.26
N VAL A 134 12.63 10.27 -4.63
CA VAL A 134 12.11 10.13 -3.26
C VAL A 134 13.01 10.84 -2.25
N LEU A 135 14.33 10.89 -2.49
CA LEU A 135 15.27 11.47 -1.54
C LEU A 135 15.11 12.98 -1.33
N SER A 136 14.66 13.70 -2.35
CA SER A 136 14.41 15.15 -2.28
C SER A 136 13.28 15.51 -1.32
N GLU A 137 12.35 14.57 -1.09
CA GLU A 137 11.14 14.76 -0.30
C GLU A 137 11.29 14.38 1.19
N LEU A 138 12.44 13.83 1.58
CA LEU A 138 12.72 13.34 2.93
C LEU A 138 13.71 14.25 3.66
N ASP A 139 13.50 14.37 4.98
CA ASP A 139 14.54 14.91 5.87
C ASP A 139 15.77 13.99 5.95
N GLU A 140 16.86 14.51 6.50
CA GLU A 140 18.14 13.81 6.52
C GLU A 140 18.08 12.46 7.25
N ASP A 141 17.36 12.40 8.37
CA ASP A 141 17.26 11.19 9.19
C ASP A 141 16.46 10.09 8.47
N ARG A 142 15.33 10.45 7.87
CA ARG A 142 14.52 9.52 7.07
C ARG A 142 15.24 9.07 5.82
N ARG A 143 16.02 9.96 5.18
CA ARG A 143 16.85 9.63 4.02
C ARG A 143 17.89 8.57 4.38
N LYS A 144 18.63 8.76 5.47
CA LYS A 144 19.62 7.79 5.97
C LYS A 144 18.96 6.45 6.28
N THR A 145 17.83 6.48 6.97
CA THR A 145 17.08 5.28 7.33
C THR A 145 16.59 4.53 6.09
N LEU A 146 16.05 5.25 5.10
CA LEU A 146 15.61 4.64 3.83
C LEU A 146 16.76 3.92 3.12
N LEU A 147 17.90 4.60 2.98
CA LEU A 147 19.08 4.03 2.32
C LEU A 147 19.62 2.80 3.06
N GLN A 148 19.56 2.78 4.40
CA GLN A 148 19.91 1.60 5.19
C GLN A 148 18.92 0.45 4.97
N GLU A 149 17.61 0.72 5.00
CA GLU A 149 16.57 -0.28 4.79
C GLU A 149 16.60 -0.90 3.39
N THR A 150 17.03 -0.12 2.40
CA THR A 150 17.11 -0.57 1.00
C THR A 150 18.45 -1.19 0.63
N SER A 151 19.45 -1.16 1.51
CA SER A 151 20.81 -1.68 1.24
C SER A 151 20.84 -3.20 0.98
N SER A 152 19.85 -3.94 1.46
CA SER A 152 19.72 -5.39 1.24
C SER A 152 19.06 -5.75 -0.10
N PHE A 153 18.55 -4.78 -0.85
CA PHE A 153 17.89 -5.00 -2.14
C PHE A 153 18.66 -4.38 -3.29
N GLN A 154 18.48 -4.93 -4.49
CA GLN A 154 18.93 -4.21 -5.68
C GLN A 154 18.03 -2.98 -5.86
N THR A 155 18.59 -1.80 -5.63
CA THR A 155 17.85 -0.53 -5.63
C THR A 155 18.41 0.43 -6.67
N ILE A 156 17.54 1.03 -7.46
CA ILE A 156 17.86 2.12 -8.39
C ILE A 156 17.16 3.37 -7.88
N ILE A 157 17.95 4.42 -7.62
CA ILE A 157 17.44 5.68 -7.08
C ILE A 157 17.78 6.80 -8.05
N THR A 158 16.80 7.59 -8.47
CA THR A 158 17.03 8.85 -9.16
C THR A 158 17.00 10.00 -8.16
N CYS A 159 17.89 10.98 -8.31
CA CYS A 159 17.93 12.19 -7.50
C CYS A 159 18.65 13.32 -8.23
N THR A 160 18.29 14.56 -7.92
CA THR A 160 18.94 15.76 -8.46
C THR A 160 20.27 16.05 -7.78
N GLU A 161 20.34 15.79 -6.46
CA GLU A 161 21.55 16.00 -5.65
C GLU A 161 21.77 14.76 -4.79
N TYR A 162 23.01 14.30 -4.79
CA TYR A 162 23.45 13.22 -3.91
C TYR A 162 24.40 13.77 -2.84
N ASN A 163 23.93 13.80 -1.59
CA ASN A 163 24.76 14.15 -0.44
C ASN A 163 25.26 12.87 0.24
N GLU A 164 26.56 12.79 0.48
CA GLU A 164 27.32 11.62 0.92
C GLU A 164 26.91 11.08 2.31
N GLY A 165 25.80 10.38 2.38
CA GLY A 165 25.36 9.68 3.61
C GLY A 165 25.47 8.16 3.55
N VAL A 166 25.40 7.59 2.35
CA VAL A 166 25.57 6.16 2.04
C VAL A 166 26.34 6.06 0.74
N THR A 167 27.41 5.26 0.71
CA THR A 167 28.21 5.07 -0.50
C THR A 167 27.46 4.14 -1.46
N PRO A 168 26.88 4.62 -2.56
CA PRO A 168 26.27 3.76 -3.56
C PRO A 168 27.35 2.91 -4.23
N GLN A 169 26.98 1.71 -4.63
CA GLN A 169 27.89 0.83 -5.39
C GLN A 169 28.27 1.45 -6.74
N ASN A 170 27.32 2.12 -7.38
CA ASN A 170 27.51 2.78 -8.66
C ASN A 170 26.74 4.10 -8.73
N ILE A 171 27.37 5.14 -9.27
CA ILE A 171 26.75 6.43 -9.57
C ILE A 171 26.79 6.65 -11.08
N ILE A 172 25.62 6.81 -11.68
CA ILE A 172 25.48 7.18 -13.09
C ILE A 172 25.01 8.64 -13.14
N ARG A 173 25.88 9.51 -13.67
CA ARG A 173 25.54 10.93 -13.87
C ARG A 173 24.98 11.13 -15.27
N ILE A 174 23.72 11.59 -15.35
CA ILE A 174 23.06 11.98 -16.59
C ILE A 174 23.24 13.50 -16.68
N GLY A 175 24.19 13.96 -17.49
CA GLY A 175 24.42 15.38 -17.72
C GLY A 175 23.92 15.78 -19.11
N ASN A 176 23.52 17.04 -19.28
CA ASN A 176 23.37 17.61 -20.62
C ASN A 176 24.74 17.60 -21.30
N MET A 177 24.82 16.92 -22.45
CA MET A 177 25.94 17.09 -23.40
C MET A 177 25.87 18.48 -24.02
#